data_558a03b2391c1c36002742b348926fa2
#
_entry.id   558a03b2391c1c36002742b348926fa2
#
_cell.length_a   1.000
_cell.length_b   1.000
_cell.length_c   1.000
_cell.angle_alpha   90.00
_cell.angle_beta   90.00
_cell.angle_gamma   90.00
#
_symmetry.space_group_name_H-M   'P 1'
#
loop_
_entity.id
_entity.type
_entity.pdbx_description
1 polymer ?
#
loop_
_entity_poly.entity_id
_entity_poly.type
_entity_poly.pdbx_seq_one_letter_code
_entity_poly.pdbx_strand_id
1 'polypeptide(L)'
;PDSVSKMQELENQGKVNFLKGVIKDIKDSSDKKIIVSYQADEIMYELEVDYLIPFFGLKMELGPISEWGLNLHENLIKVDTEKFETSVPSIFAIGDINWYPGKLKLILSGFHEAALMAQECFKYCFPDKKNKFQYTTSSKELQKKLGV
;
A
#
# COMPACT_ATOMS: atom_id res chain seq x y z
N PRO A 1 16.66 2.44 17.25
CA PRO A 1 16.30 1.31 16.40
C PRO A 1 17.50 0.87 15.58
N ASP A 2 17.71 -0.43 15.41
CA ASP A 2 18.88 -1.01 14.73
C ASP A 2 19.16 -0.45 13.34
N SER A 3 18.12 -0.08 12.59
CA SER A 3 18.27 0.52 11.25
C SER A 3 18.94 1.89 11.25
N VAL A 4 18.63 2.73 12.24
CA VAL A 4 19.24 4.07 12.35
C VAL A 4 20.71 3.95 12.73
N SER A 5 21.03 3.11 13.72
CA SER A 5 22.40 2.87 14.16
C SER A 5 23.25 2.27 13.03
N LYS A 6 22.68 1.33 12.26
CA LYS A 6 23.35 0.73 11.11
C LYS A 6 23.60 1.73 9.98
N MET A 7 22.65 2.65 9.77
CA MET A 7 22.83 3.72 8.77
C MET A 7 23.94 4.69 9.17
N GLN A 8 23.97 5.11 10.44
CA GLN A 8 25.04 5.97 10.97
C GLN A 8 26.42 5.29 10.89
N GLU A 9 26.49 4.00 11.13
CA GLU A 9 27.74 3.23 10.99
C GLU A 9 28.22 3.23 9.53
N LEU A 10 27.34 3.02 8.56
CA LEU A 10 27.66 3.07 7.13
C LEU A 10 28.11 4.47 6.67
N GLU A 11 27.48 5.50 7.20
CA GLU A 11 27.87 6.89 6.95
C GLU A 11 29.27 7.19 7.52
N ASN A 12 29.56 6.77 8.76
CA ASN A 12 30.87 6.90 9.38
C ASN A 12 31.97 6.12 8.62
N GLN A 13 31.60 5.04 7.93
CA GLN A 13 32.50 4.28 7.06
C GLN A 13 32.66 4.89 5.66
N GLY A 14 31.99 5.98 5.34
CA GLY A 14 31.99 6.62 4.02
C GLY A 14 31.32 5.80 2.92
N LYS A 15 30.49 4.80 3.28
CA LYS A 15 29.75 3.95 2.33
C LYS A 15 28.41 4.55 1.94
N VAL A 16 27.89 5.47 2.74
CA VAL A 16 26.64 6.18 2.51
C VAL A 16 26.87 7.65 2.82
N ASN A 17 26.30 8.53 2.00
CA ASN A 17 26.25 9.97 2.24
C ASN A 17 24.80 10.37 2.47
N PHE A 18 24.48 10.94 3.61
CA PHE A 18 23.16 11.51 3.88
C PHE A 18 23.13 12.97 3.40
N LEU A 19 22.28 13.27 2.42
CA LEU A 19 22.10 14.61 1.87
C LEU A 19 20.66 15.06 2.15
N LYS A 20 20.52 16.15 2.89
CA LYS A 20 19.22 16.76 3.14
C LYS A 20 18.90 17.77 2.04
N GLY A 21 17.85 17.53 1.27
CA GLY A 21 17.48 18.44 0.19
C GLY A 21 16.16 18.05 -0.46
N VAL A 22 15.69 18.87 -1.38
CA VAL A 22 14.49 18.66 -2.18
C VAL A 22 14.90 18.45 -3.63
N ILE A 23 14.57 17.30 -4.20
CA ILE A 23 14.81 17.02 -5.62
C ILE A 23 13.96 17.98 -6.46
N LYS A 24 14.59 18.64 -7.42
CA LYS A 24 13.97 19.61 -8.33
C LYS A 24 13.85 19.07 -9.75
N ASP A 25 14.83 18.30 -10.19
CA ASP A 25 14.84 17.77 -11.54
C ASP A 25 15.63 16.46 -11.62
N ILE A 26 15.30 15.64 -12.61
CA ILE A 26 15.97 14.37 -12.90
C ILE A 26 16.15 14.29 -14.40
N LYS A 27 17.38 14.13 -14.87
CA LYS A 27 17.73 14.07 -16.30
C LYS A 27 18.59 12.87 -16.60
N ASP A 28 18.48 12.36 -17.81
CA ASP A 28 19.44 11.40 -18.33
C ASP A 28 20.75 12.11 -18.74
N SER A 29 21.87 11.49 -18.42
CA SER A 29 23.19 11.88 -18.91
C SER A 29 23.58 11.09 -20.16
N SER A 30 24.51 11.64 -20.95
CA SER A 30 25.03 11.00 -22.18
C SER A 30 25.64 9.61 -21.95
N ASP A 31 26.10 9.31 -20.74
CA ASP A 31 26.83 8.08 -20.37
C ASP A 31 25.96 7.05 -19.64
N LYS A 32 24.63 7.04 -19.89
CA LYS A 32 23.66 6.17 -19.21
C LYS A 32 23.55 6.37 -17.70
N LYS A 33 24.00 7.52 -17.22
CA LYS A 33 23.85 7.94 -15.83
C LYS A 33 22.67 8.88 -15.67
N ILE A 34 22.26 9.08 -14.43
CA ILE A 34 21.14 9.96 -14.05
C ILE A 34 21.73 11.15 -13.33
N ILE A 35 21.38 12.36 -13.75
CA ILE A 35 21.71 13.61 -13.04
C ILE A 35 20.49 13.98 -12.20
N VAL A 36 20.67 14.00 -10.89
CA VAL A 36 19.68 14.44 -9.93
C VAL A 36 20.01 15.83 -9.44
N SER A 37 19.22 16.82 -9.82
CA SER A 37 19.35 18.18 -9.32
C SER A 37 18.51 18.33 -8.04
N TYR A 38 19.14 18.76 -6.95
CA TYR A 38 18.47 18.98 -5.68
C TYR A 38 18.84 20.31 -5.07
N GLN A 39 17.93 20.85 -4.26
CA GLN A 39 18.14 22.11 -3.54
C GLN A 39 18.31 21.84 -2.05
N ALA A 40 19.40 22.36 -1.48
CA ALA A 40 19.64 22.39 -0.06
C ALA A 40 20.11 23.81 0.34
N ASP A 41 19.53 24.36 1.41
CA ASP A 41 19.86 25.71 1.92
C ASP A 41 19.86 26.79 0.83
N GLU A 42 18.83 26.78 -0.04
CA GLU A 42 18.65 27.68 -1.19
C GLU A 42 19.69 27.54 -2.32
N ILE A 43 20.63 26.61 -2.20
CA ILE A 43 21.66 26.34 -3.20
C ILE A 43 21.27 25.10 -4.02
N MET A 44 21.47 25.17 -5.34
CA MET A 44 21.27 24.05 -6.24
C MET A 44 22.56 23.21 -6.35
N TYR A 45 22.37 21.91 -6.25
CA TYR A 45 23.42 20.90 -6.40
C TYR A 45 23.02 19.88 -7.46
N GLU A 46 24.01 19.26 -8.08
CA GLU A 46 23.82 18.13 -8.99
C GLU A 46 24.58 16.92 -8.48
N LEU A 47 23.94 15.77 -8.58
CA LEU A 47 24.51 14.48 -8.22
C LEU A 47 24.35 13.53 -9.41
N GLU A 48 25.45 13.00 -9.90
CA GLU A 48 25.45 11.99 -10.93
C GLU A 48 25.43 10.60 -10.29
N VAL A 49 24.44 9.76 -10.69
CA VAL A 49 24.23 8.43 -10.12
C VAL A 49 23.98 7.40 -11.21
N ASP A 50 24.32 6.15 -10.93
CA ASP A 50 24.04 5.02 -11.82
C ASP A 50 22.58 4.53 -11.68
N TYR A 51 22.01 4.63 -10.48
CA TYR A 51 20.65 4.20 -10.17
C TYR A 51 19.96 5.19 -9.24
N LEU A 52 18.66 5.40 -9.47
CA LEU A 52 17.80 6.17 -8.58
C LEU A 52 16.68 5.28 -8.09
N ILE A 53 16.54 5.15 -6.78
CA ILE A 53 15.49 4.34 -6.13
C ILE A 53 14.60 5.28 -5.29
N PRO A 54 13.44 5.72 -5.80
CA PRO A 54 12.57 6.65 -5.10
C PRO A 54 11.71 5.94 -4.05
N PHE A 55 11.67 6.49 -2.83
CA PHE A 55 10.82 6.04 -1.72
C PHE A 55 9.92 7.19 -1.22
N PHE A 56 9.25 7.88 -2.13
CA PHE A 56 8.43 9.07 -1.81
C PHE A 56 7.05 8.75 -1.21
N GLY A 57 6.75 7.47 -1.00
CA GLY A 57 5.41 7.02 -0.59
C GLY A 57 4.43 6.95 -1.76
N LEU A 58 3.17 6.77 -1.42
CA LEU A 58 2.10 6.61 -2.40
C LEU A 58 1.16 7.82 -2.36
N LYS A 59 0.85 8.37 -3.53
CA LYS A 59 -0.25 9.30 -3.71
C LYS A 59 -1.46 8.51 -4.21
N MET A 60 -2.56 8.57 -3.47
CA MET A 60 -3.79 7.87 -3.86
C MET A 60 -4.47 8.62 -5.01
N GLU A 61 -4.59 7.95 -6.15
CA GLU A 61 -5.33 8.44 -7.31
C GLU A 61 -6.20 7.31 -7.84
N LEU A 62 -7.52 7.50 -7.81
CA LEU A 62 -8.47 6.45 -8.21
C LEU A 62 -8.52 6.25 -9.73
N GLY A 63 -8.04 7.22 -10.53
CA GLY A 63 -8.15 7.14 -11.97
C GLY A 63 -9.59 6.86 -12.44
N PRO A 64 -9.81 5.94 -13.39
CA PRO A 64 -11.14 5.63 -13.92
C PRO A 64 -12.13 5.12 -12.84
N ILE A 65 -11.67 4.58 -11.72
CA ILE A 65 -12.54 4.10 -10.62
C ILE A 65 -13.37 5.24 -10.05
N SER A 66 -12.88 6.48 -10.08
CA SER A 66 -13.62 7.65 -9.61
C SER A 66 -14.93 7.89 -10.38
N GLU A 67 -15.06 7.34 -11.59
CA GLU A 67 -16.22 7.49 -12.48
C GLU A 67 -17.22 6.34 -12.37
N TRP A 68 -16.96 5.35 -11.50
CA TRP A 68 -17.85 4.19 -11.34
C TRP A 68 -19.12 4.46 -10.52
N GLY A 69 -19.35 5.71 -10.12
CA GLY A 69 -20.53 6.10 -9.33
C GLY A 69 -20.46 5.66 -7.86
N LEU A 70 -19.28 5.35 -7.37
CA LEU A 70 -19.04 4.99 -5.97
C LEU A 70 -19.10 6.24 -5.07
N ASN A 71 -19.61 6.11 -3.86
CA ASN A 71 -19.48 7.16 -2.86
C ASN A 71 -18.02 7.31 -2.43
N LEU A 72 -17.48 8.51 -2.61
CA LEU A 72 -16.09 8.81 -2.27
C LEU A 72 -16.00 9.73 -1.05
N HIS A 73 -14.87 9.66 -0.38
CA HIS A 73 -14.39 10.63 0.60
C HIS A 73 -12.99 11.04 0.19
N GLU A 74 -12.83 12.26 -0.32
CA GLU A 74 -11.62 12.68 -1.02
C GLU A 74 -11.28 11.69 -2.15
N ASN A 75 -10.09 11.08 -2.13
CA ASN A 75 -9.68 10.07 -3.10
C ASN A 75 -9.79 8.63 -2.55
N LEU A 76 -10.72 8.37 -1.65
CA LEU A 76 -10.94 7.06 -1.04
C LEU A 76 -12.37 6.61 -1.21
N ILE A 77 -12.59 5.32 -1.31
CA ILE A 77 -13.90 4.70 -1.53
C ILE A 77 -14.58 4.46 -0.18
N LYS A 78 -15.76 5.06 0.03
CA LYS A 78 -16.57 4.79 1.23
C LYS A 78 -17.12 3.38 1.20
N VAL A 79 -17.04 2.70 2.35
CA VAL A 79 -17.52 1.34 2.51
C VAL A 79 -18.34 1.18 3.79
N ASP A 80 -19.19 0.18 3.80
CA ASP A 80 -19.80 -0.37 5.00
C ASP A 80 -18.76 -1.15 5.82
N THR A 81 -18.72 -0.96 7.13
CA THR A 81 -17.69 -1.56 8.00
C THR A 81 -17.96 -3.00 8.41
N GLU A 82 -19.16 -3.51 8.17
CA GLU A 82 -19.50 -4.91 8.47
C GLU A 82 -19.01 -5.86 7.36
N LYS A 83 -19.04 -5.40 6.11
CA LYS A 83 -18.81 -6.24 4.93
C LYS A 83 -17.88 -5.64 3.89
N PHE A 84 -17.48 -4.39 4.07
CA PHE A 84 -16.60 -3.64 3.15
C PHE A 84 -17.13 -3.49 1.73
N GLU A 85 -18.47 -3.54 1.59
CA GLU A 85 -19.16 -3.24 0.35
C GLU A 85 -19.24 -1.72 0.15
N THR A 86 -19.17 -1.30 -1.10
CA THR A 86 -19.29 0.11 -1.49
C THR A 86 -20.77 0.53 -1.58
N SER A 87 -21.04 1.74 -2.05
CA SER A 87 -22.40 2.20 -2.35
C SER A 87 -23.06 1.46 -3.53
N VAL A 88 -22.28 0.72 -4.31
CA VAL A 88 -22.76 -0.09 -5.43
C VAL A 88 -22.68 -1.56 -5.03
N PRO A 89 -23.82 -2.30 -5.05
CA PRO A 89 -23.85 -3.71 -4.65
C PRO A 89 -22.87 -4.56 -5.44
N SER A 90 -22.26 -5.56 -4.77
CA SER A 90 -21.26 -6.49 -5.33
C SER A 90 -19.92 -5.85 -5.67
N ILE A 91 -19.70 -4.58 -5.36
CA ILE A 91 -18.39 -3.93 -5.43
C ILE A 91 -17.88 -3.70 -4.02
N PHE A 92 -16.69 -4.18 -3.74
CA PHE A 92 -16.03 -4.12 -2.44
C PHE A 92 -14.73 -3.34 -2.54
N ALA A 93 -14.35 -2.65 -1.46
CA ALA A 93 -13.07 -1.97 -1.38
C ALA A 93 -12.41 -2.24 -0.03
N ILE A 94 -11.16 -2.72 -0.05
CA ILE A 94 -10.37 -3.07 1.13
C ILE A 94 -8.97 -2.47 1.04
N GLY A 95 -8.27 -2.39 2.17
CA GLY A 95 -6.91 -1.85 2.25
C GLY A 95 -6.90 -0.33 2.18
N ASP A 96 -5.82 0.25 1.69
CA ASP A 96 -5.57 1.70 1.74
C ASP A 96 -6.50 2.54 0.86
N ILE A 97 -7.20 1.90 -0.10
CA ILE A 97 -8.11 2.56 -1.03
C ILE A 97 -9.47 2.88 -0.40
N ASN A 98 -9.87 2.16 0.65
CA ASN A 98 -11.16 2.38 1.28
C ASN A 98 -11.11 3.45 2.38
N TRP A 99 -12.30 3.97 2.70
CA TRP A 99 -12.50 4.90 3.79
C TRP A 99 -13.72 4.54 4.64
N TYR A 100 -13.53 4.62 5.95
CA TYR A 100 -14.56 4.59 6.98
C TYR A 100 -14.06 5.31 8.24
N PRO A 101 -14.94 5.77 9.16
CA PRO A 101 -14.52 6.43 10.40
C PRO A 101 -13.57 5.53 11.21
N GLY A 102 -12.43 6.08 11.60
CA GLY A 102 -11.41 5.34 12.38
C GLY A 102 -10.49 4.44 11.53
N LYS A 103 -10.51 4.56 10.21
CA LYS A 103 -9.61 3.81 9.31
C LYS A 103 -8.13 4.04 9.65
N LEU A 104 -7.42 2.94 9.86
CA LEU A 104 -5.96 2.91 9.94
C LEU A 104 -5.39 2.24 8.69
N LYS A 105 -4.48 2.93 8.01
CA LYS A 105 -3.79 2.40 6.81
C LYS A 105 -2.64 1.46 7.24
N LEU A 106 -3.02 0.27 7.68
CA LEU A 106 -2.12 -0.78 8.11
C LEU A 106 -2.40 -2.07 7.34
N ILE A 107 -1.37 -2.85 7.09
CA ILE A 107 -1.50 -4.19 6.48
C ILE A 107 -2.46 -5.07 7.29
N LEU A 108 -2.36 -5.01 8.62
CA LEU A 108 -3.26 -5.74 9.52
C LEU A 108 -4.73 -5.39 9.30
N SER A 109 -5.04 -4.08 9.16
CA SER A 109 -6.40 -3.62 8.88
C SER A 109 -6.91 -4.18 7.55
N GLY A 110 -6.09 -4.15 6.51
CA GLY A 110 -6.44 -4.70 5.21
C GLY A 110 -6.73 -6.21 5.23
N PHE A 111 -5.99 -6.99 6.00
CA PHE A 111 -6.28 -8.42 6.18
C PHE A 111 -7.59 -8.68 6.94
N HIS A 112 -7.88 -7.91 7.97
CA HIS A 112 -9.15 -7.99 8.68
C HIS A 112 -10.33 -7.66 7.76
N GLU A 113 -10.22 -6.56 7.02
CA GLU A 113 -11.19 -6.13 6.02
C GLU A 113 -11.42 -7.21 4.95
N ALA A 114 -10.35 -7.83 4.45
CA ALA A 114 -10.41 -8.92 3.49
C ALA A 114 -11.19 -10.14 4.04
N ALA A 115 -11.00 -10.46 5.32
CA ALA A 115 -11.71 -11.56 5.94
C ALA A 115 -13.23 -11.30 6.00
N LEU A 116 -13.66 -10.10 6.37
CA LEU A 116 -15.07 -9.72 6.42
C LEU A 116 -15.67 -9.62 5.02
N MET A 117 -14.97 -8.99 4.08
CA MET A 117 -15.39 -8.92 2.68
C MET A 117 -15.59 -10.30 2.07
N ALA A 118 -14.68 -11.25 2.32
CA ALA A 118 -14.78 -12.61 1.79
C ALA A 118 -16.02 -13.35 2.29
N GLN A 119 -16.47 -13.10 3.54
CA GLN A 119 -17.70 -13.65 4.07
C GLN A 119 -18.93 -13.13 3.31
N GLU A 120 -18.95 -11.87 2.93
CA GLU A 120 -20.03 -11.30 2.15
C GLU A 120 -19.98 -11.75 0.69
N CYS A 121 -18.81 -11.75 0.06
CA CYS A 121 -18.63 -12.26 -1.30
C CYS A 121 -19.13 -13.70 -1.44
N PHE A 122 -18.94 -14.53 -0.41
CA PHE A 122 -19.46 -15.90 -0.43
C PHE A 122 -20.98 -15.96 -0.63
N LYS A 123 -21.74 -15.04 -0.02
CA LYS A 123 -23.20 -15.00 -0.17
C LYS A 123 -23.61 -14.64 -1.60
N TYR A 124 -22.88 -13.75 -2.26
CA TYR A 124 -23.11 -13.40 -3.66
C TYR A 124 -22.79 -14.57 -4.60
N CYS A 125 -21.65 -15.23 -4.36
CA CYS A 125 -21.22 -16.35 -5.21
C CYS A 125 -22.04 -17.64 -5.01
N PHE A 126 -22.57 -17.84 -3.79
CA PHE A 126 -23.25 -19.06 -3.39
C PHE A 126 -24.52 -18.77 -2.57
N PRO A 127 -25.56 -18.14 -3.16
CA PRO A 127 -26.73 -17.67 -2.43
C PRO A 127 -27.49 -18.81 -1.72
N ASP A 128 -27.44 -20.01 -2.27
CA ASP A 128 -28.16 -21.19 -1.72
C ASP A 128 -27.31 -21.95 -0.68
N LYS A 129 -26.08 -21.53 -0.40
CA LYS A 129 -25.18 -22.21 0.54
C LYS A 129 -25.05 -21.42 1.83
N LYS A 130 -25.16 -22.09 2.97
CA LYS A 130 -24.80 -21.50 4.25
C LYS A 130 -23.29 -21.45 4.37
N ASN A 131 -22.75 -20.25 4.57
CA ASN A 131 -21.35 -20.09 4.93
C ASN A 131 -21.15 -20.63 6.35
N LYS A 132 -20.33 -21.66 6.51
CA LYS A 132 -19.93 -22.20 7.82
C LYS A 132 -18.55 -21.66 8.14
N PHE A 133 -18.51 -20.69 9.04
CA PHE A 133 -17.22 -20.26 9.59
C PHE A 133 -16.58 -21.44 10.32
N GLN A 134 -15.37 -21.79 9.94
CA GLN A 134 -14.60 -22.87 10.54
C GLN A 134 -13.17 -22.40 10.81
N TYR A 135 -12.71 -22.60 12.03
CA TYR A 135 -11.32 -22.31 12.36
C TYR A 135 -10.38 -23.27 11.62
N THR A 136 -9.23 -22.75 11.17
CA THR A 136 -8.19 -23.54 10.49
C THR A 136 -7.77 -24.77 11.30
N THR A 137 -7.65 -24.61 12.61
CA THR A 137 -7.28 -25.67 13.56
C THR A 137 -8.30 -26.81 13.67
N SER A 138 -9.54 -26.58 13.29
CA SER A 138 -10.63 -27.58 13.33
C SER A 138 -11.06 -28.06 11.93
N SER A 139 -10.48 -27.53 10.87
CA SER A 139 -10.80 -27.91 9.49
C SER A 139 -10.00 -29.13 9.04
N LYS A 140 -10.64 -30.31 9.10
CA LYS A 140 -10.05 -31.57 8.61
C LYS A 140 -9.63 -31.52 7.14
N GLU A 141 -10.36 -30.78 6.32
CA GLU A 141 -10.04 -30.61 4.90
C GLU A 141 -8.76 -29.79 4.70
N LEU A 142 -8.61 -28.69 5.47
CA LEU A 142 -7.42 -27.87 5.39
C LEU A 142 -6.19 -28.61 5.98
N GLN A 143 -6.37 -29.30 7.09
CA GLN A 143 -5.30 -30.14 7.68
C GLN A 143 -4.80 -31.17 6.66
N LYS A 144 -5.70 -31.83 5.95
CA LYS A 144 -5.34 -32.79 4.89
C LYS A 144 -4.59 -32.10 3.73
N LYS A 145 -5.00 -30.89 3.32
CA LYS A 145 -4.30 -30.12 2.28
C LYS A 145 -2.90 -29.64 2.70
N LEU A 146 -2.74 -29.34 3.98
CA LEU A 146 -1.46 -28.89 4.56
C LEU A 146 -0.54 -30.04 4.97
N GLY A 147 -1.03 -31.28 4.96
CA GLY A 147 -0.25 -32.47 5.34
C GLY A 147 -0.01 -32.59 6.85
N VAL A 148 -0.88 -32.03 7.69
CA VAL A 148 -0.81 -32.06 9.16
C VAL A 148 -2.07 -32.66 9.76
#